data_38d9f9f6f0a4e83ccee994afcad69bdb
#
_entry.id   38d9f9f6f0a4e83ccee994afcad69bdb
#
_cell.length_a   1.000
_cell.length_b   1.000
_cell.length_c   1.000
_cell.angle_alpha   90.00
_cell.angle_beta   90.00
_cell.angle_gamma   90.00
#
_symmetry.space_group_name_H-M   'P 1'
#
loop_
_entity.id
_entity.type
_entity.pdbx_description
1 polymer ?
#
loop_
_entity_poly.entity_id
_entity_poly.type
_entity_poly.pdbx_seq_one_letter_code
_entity_poly.pdbx_strand_id
1 'polypeptide(L)'
;MGAGCATNVSEPNTKALMIPKVIHYCWFGRNPLPPLAVKCIESWKKFLPGYEIKEWNEDNFDVNIIPYTQEAYEARKYAFVSDYARFYILYHHGGIYFDTDVEVIKSIDDIIERGAFMGCENEAKPGATANAVAPGLGLGCNPGLGLYAEILGLYAGLHFLRSNGGLNLKTVVEYTTELLSAKGLKNVNEMQCVADVWIYPKEYFCPVNYQTNEMNITDNTRSIHHYAASWHGTRQILFKLVSKIVGKDVAHKISAIVKSFNLIK
;
A
#
# COMPACT_ATOMS: atom_id res chain seq x y z
N MET A 1 -6.81 19.58 -24.40
CA MET A 1 -6.67 18.50 -25.39
C MET A 1 -6.26 17.27 -24.62
N GLY A 2 -7.24 16.37 -24.36
CA GLY A 2 -7.02 15.15 -23.57
C GLY A 2 -6.24 14.13 -24.38
N ALA A 3 -5.11 13.71 -23.85
CA ALA A 3 -4.42 12.52 -24.36
C ALA A 3 -5.23 11.30 -23.91
N GLY A 4 -6.06 10.79 -24.82
CA GLY A 4 -6.74 9.53 -24.63
C GLY A 4 -5.72 8.40 -24.55
N CYS A 5 -5.93 7.47 -23.63
CA CYS A 5 -5.41 6.13 -23.75
C CYS A 5 -5.88 5.63 -25.12
N ALA A 6 -4.96 5.45 -26.06
CA ALA A 6 -5.27 5.24 -27.47
C ALA A 6 -6.11 3.97 -27.62
N THR A 7 -7.40 4.13 -27.88
CA THR A 7 -8.23 3.09 -28.45
C THR A 7 -8.03 3.11 -29.97
N ASN A 8 -7.03 2.41 -30.47
CA ASN A 8 -7.02 1.98 -31.84
C ASN A 8 -8.06 0.89 -31.97
N VAL A 9 -9.20 1.24 -32.53
CA VAL A 9 -10.28 0.33 -32.92
C VAL A 9 -9.81 -0.44 -34.16
N SER A 10 -9.25 -1.61 -33.92
CA SER A 10 -9.37 -2.76 -34.79
C SER A 10 -9.97 -3.86 -33.93
N GLU A 11 -11.19 -4.26 -34.21
CA GLU A 11 -11.83 -5.37 -33.50
C GLU A 11 -10.89 -6.58 -33.49
N PRO A 12 -10.38 -6.96 -32.31
CA PRO A 12 -10.16 -8.36 -32.03
C PRO A 12 -11.22 -8.79 -31.01
N ASN A 13 -11.81 -9.91 -31.33
CA ASN A 13 -12.63 -10.73 -30.43
C ASN A 13 -11.77 -11.17 -29.21
N THR A 14 -11.41 -10.24 -28.33
CA THR A 14 -10.77 -10.46 -27.04
C THR A 14 -11.73 -9.95 -25.98
N LYS A 15 -12.46 -10.87 -25.36
CA LYS A 15 -13.03 -10.67 -24.03
C LYS A 15 -11.96 -9.92 -23.23
N ALA A 16 -12.16 -8.64 -22.91
CA ALA A 16 -11.22 -7.89 -22.08
C ALA A 16 -10.98 -8.76 -20.83
N LEU A 17 -9.73 -9.15 -20.60
CA LEU A 17 -9.40 -9.96 -19.43
C LEU A 17 -9.79 -9.11 -18.20
N MET A 18 -10.85 -9.52 -17.52
CA MET A 18 -11.29 -8.85 -16.29
C MET A 18 -10.31 -9.19 -15.18
N ILE A 19 -10.00 -8.21 -14.33
CA ILE A 19 -9.19 -8.43 -13.12
C ILE A 19 -9.83 -9.58 -12.33
N PRO A 20 -9.06 -10.62 -11.95
CA PRO A 20 -9.57 -11.73 -11.16
C PRO A 20 -10.26 -11.27 -9.87
N LYS A 21 -11.41 -11.87 -9.57
CA LYS A 21 -12.17 -11.58 -8.34
C LYS A 21 -11.55 -12.28 -7.13
N VAL A 22 -10.30 -11.97 -6.84
CA VAL A 22 -9.53 -12.44 -5.68
C VAL A 22 -8.95 -11.25 -4.96
N ILE A 23 -9.17 -11.16 -3.65
CA ILE A 23 -8.57 -10.17 -2.77
C ILE A 23 -7.42 -10.86 -2.04
N HIS A 24 -6.23 -10.34 -2.23
CA HIS A 24 -5.02 -10.81 -1.56
C HIS A 24 -4.66 -9.87 -0.41
N TYR A 25 -4.17 -10.44 0.68
CA TYR A 25 -3.50 -9.69 1.73
C TYR A 25 -2.31 -10.48 2.29
N CYS A 26 -1.34 -9.78 2.87
CA CYS A 26 -0.18 -10.40 3.51
C CYS A 26 -0.27 -10.28 5.03
N TRP A 27 0.05 -11.39 5.73
CA TRP A 27 0.17 -11.39 7.18
C TRP A 27 1.35 -12.25 7.62
N PHE A 28 2.53 -11.64 7.75
CA PHE A 28 3.77 -12.30 8.14
C PHE A 28 4.02 -12.17 9.66
N GLY A 29 4.86 -13.08 10.20
CA GLY A 29 5.28 -13.09 11.59
C GLY A 29 4.48 -14.02 12.50
N ARG A 30 3.53 -14.79 11.94
CA ARG A 30 2.73 -15.83 12.63
C ARG A 30 1.97 -15.36 13.87
N ASN A 31 1.73 -14.05 13.99
CA ASN A 31 0.89 -13.49 15.05
C ASN A 31 -0.59 -13.57 14.66
N PRO A 32 -1.53 -13.65 15.63
CA PRO A 32 -2.93 -13.57 15.31
C PRO A 32 -3.29 -12.21 14.71
N LEU A 33 -4.28 -12.19 13.81
CA LEU A 33 -4.81 -10.96 13.24
C LEU A 33 -5.38 -10.06 14.35
N PRO A 34 -5.03 -8.78 14.43
CA PRO A 34 -5.62 -7.86 15.39
C PRO A 34 -7.10 -7.58 15.08
N PRO A 35 -7.91 -7.16 16.05
CA PRO A 35 -9.33 -6.91 15.86
C PRO A 35 -9.67 -5.97 14.69
N LEU A 36 -8.83 -4.96 14.45
CA LEU A 36 -9.02 -4.06 13.31
C LEU A 36 -8.87 -4.78 11.97
N ALA A 37 -7.86 -5.64 11.82
CA ALA A 37 -7.67 -6.42 10.58
C ALA A 37 -8.87 -7.35 10.33
N VAL A 38 -9.37 -8.01 11.36
CA VAL A 38 -10.59 -8.83 11.26
C VAL A 38 -11.78 -7.98 10.80
N LYS A 39 -11.99 -6.80 11.40
CA LYS A 39 -13.05 -5.86 10.98
C LYS A 39 -12.91 -5.46 9.50
N CYS A 40 -11.70 -5.15 9.05
CA CYS A 40 -11.45 -4.77 7.67
C CYS A 40 -11.75 -5.92 6.71
N ILE A 41 -11.28 -7.14 7.00
CA ILE A 41 -11.56 -8.33 6.19
C ILE A 41 -13.07 -8.62 6.12
N GLU A 42 -13.80 -8.48 7.22
CA GLU A 42 -15.28 -8.62 7.21
C GLU A 42 -15.94 -7.55 6.32
N SER A 43 -15.39 -6.33 6.24
CA SER A 43 -15.89 -5.31 5.33
C SER A 43 -15.70 -5.71 3.86
N TRP A 44 -14.60 -6.38 3.52
CA TRP A 44 -14.38 -6.89 2.15
C TRP A 44 -15.43 -7.92 1.77
N LYS A 45 -15.74 -8.87 2.65
CA LYS A 45 -16.82 -9.86 2.45
C LYS A 45 -18.17 -9.19 2.22
N LYS A 46 -18.45 -8.12 2.98
CA LYS A 46 -19.71 -7.40 2.91
C LYS A 46 -19.88 -6.60 1.61
N PHE A 47 -18.87 -5.85 1.19
CA PHE A 47 -18.98 -4.89 0.09
C PHE A 47 -18.46 -5.44 -1.25
N LEU A 48 -17.72 -6.56 -1.21
CA LEU A 48 -17.21 -7.27 -2.37
C LEU A 48 -17.66 -8.75 -2.34
N PRO A 49 -18.98 -8.99 -2.31
CA PRO A 49 -19.49 -10.36 -2.28
C PRO A 49 -19.11 -11.09 -3.59
N GLY A 50 -18.69 -12.34 -3.47
CA GLY A 50 -18.25 -13.13 -4.63
C GLY A 50 -16.77 -12.99 -4.97
N TYR A 51 -15.99 -12.26 -4.16
CA TYR A 51 -14.55 -12.29 -4.22
C TYR A 51 -13.99 -13.37 -3.29
N GLU A 52 -13.05 -14.17 -3.78
CA GLU A 52 -12.20 -15.01 -2.93
C GLU A 52 -11.28 -14.13 -2.10
N ILE A 53 -11.10 -14.44 -0.81
CA ILE A 53 -10.12 -13.72 0.04
C ILE A 53 -8.99 -14.69 0.35
N LYS A 54 -7.75 -14.30 -0.03
CA LYS A 54 -6.57 -15.15 0.10
C LYS A 54 -5.51 -14.48 0.97
N GLU A 55 -5.18 -15.14 2.08
CA GLU A 55 -4.06 -14.80 2.94
C GLU A 55 -2.74 -15.30 2.35
N TRP A 56 -1.71 -14.46 2.44
CA TRP A 56 -0.34 -14.82 2.14
C TRP A 56 0.52 -14.65 3.39
N ASN A 57 1.22 -15.72 3.73
CA ASN A 57 2.09 -15.82 4.89
C ASN A 57 3.25 -16.76 4.58
N GLU A 58 4.03 -17.16 5.59
CA GLU A 58 5.20 -18.02 5.45
C GLU A 58 4.90 -19.44 4.95
N ASP A 59 3.64 -19.85 4.91
CA ASP A 59 3.26 -21.19 4.45
C ASP A 59 3.05 -21.26 2.94
N ASN A 60 2.84 -20.08 2.30
CA ASN A 60 2.52 -20.00 0.87
C ASN A 60 3.28 -18.89 0.11
N PHE A 61 4.17 -18.16 0.77
CA PHE A 61 5.08 -17.19 0.17
C PHE A 61 6.51 -17.42 0.70
N ASP A 62 7.47 -17.61 -0.21
CA ASP A 62 8.87 -17.73 0.16
C ASP A 62 9.46 -16.37 0.54
N VAL A 63 9.65 -16.12 1.83
CA VAL A 63 10.24 -14.88 2.33
C VAL A 63 11.72 -14.72 1.97
N ASN A 64 12.39 -15.79 1.50
CA ASN A 64 13.78 -15.78 1.06
C ASN A 64 13.93 -15.60 -0.45
N ILE A 65 12.86 -15.29 -1.16
CA ILE A 65 12.83 -15.19 -2.63
C ILE A 65 13.84 -14.16 -3.18
N ILE A 66 14.12 -13.10 -2.43
CA ILE A 66 15.18 -12.11 -2.71
C ILE A 66 15.88 -11.69 -1.40
N PRO A 67 17.13 -11.17 -1.45
CA PRO A 67 17.83 -10.70 -0.26
C PRO A 67 17.04 -9.67 0.55
N TYR A 68 16.37 -8.73 -0.12
CA TYR A 68 15.57 -7.69 0.56
C TYR A 68 14.49 -8.27 1.48
N THR A 69 13.69 -9.22 1.01
CA THR A 69 12.60 -9.82 1.79
C THR A 69 13.13 -10.70 2.90
N GLN A 70 14.19 -11.48 2.66
CA GLN A 70 14.86 -12.29 3.67
C GLN A 70 15.36 -11.42 4.82
N GLU A 71 16.15 -10.40 4.52
CA GLU A 71 16.74 -9.48 5.51
C GLU A 71 15.66 -8.72 6.29
N ALA A 72 14.58 -8.28 5.61
CA ALA A 72 13.44 -7.62 6.25
C ALA A 72 12.70 -8.57 7.20
N TYR A 73 12.53 -9.85 6.81
CA TYR A 73 11.90 -10.86 7.63
C TYR A 73 12.73 -11.18 8.87
N GLU A 74 14.04 -11.41 8.72
CA GLU A 74 14.99 -11.66 9.82
C GLU A 74 15.03 -10.48 10.80
N ALA A 75 14.93 -9.24 10.28
CA ALA A 75 14.82 -8.01 11.08
C ALA A 75 13.43 -7.82 11.72
N ARG A 76 12.47 -8.74 11.50
CA ARG A 76 11.06 -8.66 11.93
C ARG A 76 10.35 -7.40 11.44
N LYS A 77 10.70 -6.95 10.24
CA LYS A 77 10.09 -5.81 9.55
C LYS A 77 9.12 -6.30 8.47
N TYR A 78 8.10 -7.00 8.90
CA TYR A 78 7.17 -7.75 8.04
C TYR A 78 6.44 -6.89 7.00
N ALA A 79 6.18 -5.61 7.30
CA ALA A 79 5.60 -4.69 6.32
C ALA A 79 6.49 -4.55 5.07
N PHE A 80 7.81 -4.53 5.22
CA PHE A 80 8.74 -4.46 4.09
C PHE A 80 8.80 -5.77 3.28
N VAL A 81 8.49 -6.91 3.90
CA VAL A 81 8.24 -8.17 3.17
C VAL A 81 6.97 -8.04 2.33
N SER A 82 5.89 -7.52 2.92
CA SER A 82 4.62 -7.28 2.23
C SER A 82 4.75 -6.27 1.09
N ASP A 83 5.67 -5.31 1.19
CA ASP A 83 5.92 -4.30 0.14
C ASP A 83 6.37 -4.93 -1.18
N TYR A 84 7.18 -5.97 -1.13
CA TYR A 84 7.54 -6.77 -2.30
C TYR A 84 6.45 -7.78 -2.66
N ALA A 85 5.95 -8.52 -1.65
CA ALA A 85 5.03 -9.63 -1.86
C ALA A 85 3.76 -9.22 -2.60
N ARG A 86 3.18 -8.02 -2.32
CA ARG A 86 1.97 -7.53 -3.00
C ARG A 86 2.14 -7.42 -4.51
N PHE A 87 3.29 -6.94 -4.98
CA PHE A 87 3.58 -6.84 -6.41
C PHE A 87 3.88 -8.21 -7.03
N TYR A 88 4.60 -9.07 -6.32
CA TYR A 88 4.86 -10.44 -6.76
C TYR A 88 3.56 -11.22 -6.95
N ILE A 89 2.68 -11.18 -5.96
CA ILE A 89 1.39 -11.86 -5.96
C ILE A 89 0.53 -11.38 -7.14
N LEU A 90 0.38 -10.08 -7.29
CA LEU A 90 -0.46 -9.52 -8.33
C LEU A 90 0.14 -9.68 -9.73
N TYR A 91 1.47 -9.66 -9.86
CA TYR A 91 2.12 -9.94 -11.14
C TYR A 91 1.85 -11.37 -11.61
N HIS A 92 1.87 -12.34 -10.70
CA HIS A 92 1.67 -13.75 -11.06
C HIS A 92 0.21 -14.18 -11.10
N HIS A 93 -0.64 -13.62 -10.25
CA HIS A 93 -2.02 -14.09 -10.07
C HIS A 93 -3.07 -13.07 -10.51
N GLY A 94 -2.71 -11.79 -10.66
CA GLY A 94 -3.70 -10.73 -10.79
C GLY A 94 -4.55 -10.57 -9.54
N GLY A 95 -5.71 -9.91 -9.68
CA GLY A 95 -6.62 -9.67 -8.56
C GLY A 95 -6.40 -8.31 -7.90
N ILE A 96 -6.81 -8.21 -6.65
CA ILE A 96 -6.76 -6.99 -5.84
C ILE A 96 -5.92 -7.27 -4.61
N TYR A 97 -5.17 -6.29 -4.16
CA TYR A 97 -4.46 -6.34 -2.88
C TYR A 97 -4.92 -5.20 -1.97
N PHE A 98 -5.17 -5.51 -0.71
CA PHE A 98 -5.36 -4.54 0.36
C PHE A 98 -4.42 -4.83 1.52
N ASP A 99 -3.91 -3.77 2.18
CA ASP A 99 -3.33 -3.92 3.52
C ASP A 99 -4.43 -4.28 4.52
N THR A 100 -4.09 -5.00 5.59
CA THR A 100 -5.05 -5.55 6.56
C THR A 100 -5.81 -4.50 7.37
N ASP A 101 -5.45 -3.23 7.25
CA ASP A 101 -6.10 -2.08 7.88
C ASP A 101 -6.87 -1.19 6.90
N VAL A 102 -7.21 -1.71 5.72
CA VAL A 102 -8.09 -1.10 4.73
C VAL A 102 -9.53 -1.57 4.94
N GLU A 103 -10.42 -0.69 5.38
CA GLU A 103 -11.85 -0.94 5.50
C GLU A 103 -12.55 -0.54 4.19
N VAL A 104 -13.17 -1.47 3.49
CA VAL A 104 -13.99 -1.19 2.30
C VAL A 104 -15.37 -0.75 2.76
N ILE A 105 -15.88 0.35 2.22
CA ILE A 105 -17.19 0.93 2.57
C ILE A 105 -18.17 0.96 1.40
N LYS A 106 -17.69 0.68 0.17
CA LYS A 106 -18.49 0.67 -1.06
C LYS A 106 -17.85 -0.30 -2.07
N SER A 107 -18.65 -0.87 -3.00
CA SER A 107 -18.10 -1.67 -4.11
C SER A 107 -17.07 -0.88 -4.93
N ILE A 108 -16.09 -1.62 -5.46
CA ILE A 108 -15.05 -1.11 -6.37
C ILE A 108 -15.18 -1.72 -7.77
N ASP A 109 -16.32 -2.32 -8.12
CA ASP A 109 -16.52 -2.99 -9.42
C ASP A 109 -16.32 -1.99 -10.58
N ASP A 110 -16.79 -0.75 -10.44
CA ASP A 110 -16.60 0.34 -11.42
C ASP A 110 -15.13 0.72 -11.65
N ILE A 111 -14.30 0.56 -10.61
CA ILE A 111 -12.85 0.78 -10.68
C ILE A 111 -12.18 -0.38 -11.42
N ILE A 112 -12.56 -1.62 -11.08
CA ILE A 112 -12.00 -2.85 -11.67
C ILE A 112 -12.35 -2.96 -13.15
N GLU A 113 -13.56 -2.59 -13.54
CA GLU A 113 -14.01 -2.58 -14.94
C GLU A 113 -13.16 -1.63 -15.81
N ARG A 114 -12.59 -0.58 -15.21
CA ARG A 114 -11.72 0.36 -15.91
C ARG A 114 -10.32 -0.21 -16.18
N GLY A 115 -9.87 -1.20 -15.41
CA GLY A 115 -8.58 -1.87 -15.54
C GLY A 115 -7.68 -1.73 -14.32
N ALA A 116 -6.36 -1.90 -14.50
CA ALA A 116 -5.40 -1.83 -13.41
C ALA A 116 -5.45 -0.48 -12.69
N PHE A 117 -5.34 -0.49 -11.36
CA PHE A 117 -5.50 0.72 -10.54
C PHE A 117 -4.59 0.76 -9.32
N MET A 118 -4.33 2.00 -8.84
CA MET A 118 -3.73 2.35 -7.55
C MET A 118 -4.34 3.63 -7.02
N GLY A 119 -4.14 3.94 -5.73
CA GLY A 119 -4.62 5.17 -5.09
C GLY A 119 -3.49 6.07 -4.58
N CYS A 120 -3.77 7.38 -4.51
CA CYS A 120 -2.92 8.35 -3.84
C CYS A 120 -3.28 8.48 -2.36
N GLU A 121 -2.27 8.65 -1.49
CA GLU A 121 -2.49 8.88 -0.05
C GLU A 121 -2.55 10.35 0.34
N ASN A 122 -2.13 11.25 -0.55
CA ASN A 122 -2.13 12.70 -0.33
C ASN A 122 -2.79 13.44 -1.48
N GLU A 123 -3.17 14.68 -1.21
CA GLU A 123 -3.60 15.62 -2.22
C GLU A 123 -2.40 16.26 -2.92
N ALA A 124 -2.64 16.81 -4.12
CA ALA A 124 -1.67 17.62 -4.84
C ALA A 124 -1.23 18.81 -3.98
N LYS A 125 0.07 19.03 -3.89
CA LYS A 125 0.66 20.11 -3.08
C LYS A 125 1.51 21.02 -3.96
N PRO A 126 1.43 22.36 -3.77
CA PRO A 126 2.32 23.28 -4.46
C PRO A 126 3.79 22.88 -4.26
N GLY A 127 4.55 22.85 -5.35
CA GLY A 127 5.98 22.52 -5.32
C GLY A 127 6.33 21.03 -5.26
N ALA A 128 5.36 20.13 -5.09
CA ALA A 128 5.60 18.70 -5.24
C ALA A 128 5.63 18.30 -6.73
N THR A 129 6.41 17.29 -7.07
CA THR A 129 6.50 16.76 -8.45
C THR A 129 5.35 15.83 -8.80
N ALA A 130 4.85 15.07 -7.83
CA ALA A 130 3.74 14.14 -7.98
C ALA A 130 3.03 13.89 -6.64
N ASN A 131 1.82 13.32 -6.71
CA ASN A 131 1.11 12.82 -5.54
C ASN A 131 1.74 11.48 -5.11
N ALA A 132 1.74 11.20 -3.80
CA ALA A 132 2.24 9.94 -3.29
C ALA A 132 1.27 8.79 -3.61
N VAL A 133 1.68 7.88 -4.46
CA VAL A 133 0.92 6.66 -4.79
C VAL A 133 1.25 5.59 -3.77
N ALA A 134 0.22 5.14 -3.03
CA ALA A 134 0.39 4.22 -1.91
C ALA A 134 -0.23 2.84 -2.22
N PRO A 135 0.59 1.85 -2.55
CA PRO A 135 0.10 0.51 -2.90
C PRO A 135 -0.67 -0.22 -1.79
N GLY A 136 -0.51 0.21 -0.52
CA GLY A 136 -1.24 -0.37 0.62
C GLY A 136 -2.72 -0.03 0.66
N LEU A 137 -3.13 1.10 0.05
CA LEU A 137 -4.52 1.58 0.04
C LEU A 137 -5.48 0.67 -0.76
N GLY A 138 -4.92 0.00 -1.73
CA GLY A 138 -5.61 -0.82 -2.71
C GLY A 138 -4.97 -0.69 -4.08
N LEU A 139 -4.69 -1.80 -4.68
CA LEU A 139 -4.20 -1.91 -6.05
C LEU A 139 -4.75 -3.18 -6.68
N GLY A 140 -4.89 -3.18 -7.99
CA GLY A 140 -5.40 -4.34 -8.71
C GLY A 140 -4.96 -4.36 -10.15
N CYS A 141 -4.81 -5.56 -10.70
CA CYS A 141 -4.45 -5.74 -12.10
C CYS A 141 -4.76 -7.16 -12.60
N ASN A 142 -4.66 -7.34 -13.91
CA ASN A 142 -4.47 -8.65 -14.51
C ASN A 142 -3.03 -9.14 -14.32
N PRO A 143 -2.78 -10.46 -14.36
CA PRO A 143 -1.42 -10.99 -14.28
C PRO A 143 -0.51 -10.40 -15.37
N GLY A 144 0.79 -10.26 -15.09
CA GLY A 144 1.80 -9.86 -16.06
C GLY A 144 1.87 -8.35 -16.33
N LEU A 145 1.32 -7.49 -15.48
CA LEU A 145 1.39 -6.04 -15.66
C LEU A 145 2.85 -5.55 -15.70
N GLY A 146 3.26 -4.87 -16.78
CA GLY A 146 4.63 -4.45 -17.03
C GLY A 146 5.21 -3.55 -15.93
N LEU A 147 4.42 -2.62 -15.39
CA LEU A 147 4.83 -1.78 -14.26
C LEU A 147 5.25 -2.62 -13.03
N TYR A 148 4.52 -3.72 -12.76
CA TYR A 148 4.85 -4.58 -11.60
C TYR A 148 6.12 -5.39 -11.85
N ALA A 149 6.38 -5.82 -13.10
CA ALA A 149 7.66 -6.43 -13.46
C ALA A 149 8.84 -5.48 -13.21
N GLU A 150 8.69 -4.19 -13.54
CA GLU A 150 9.73 -3.19 -13.28
C GLU A 150 9.96 -2.96 -11.79
N ILE A 151 8.88 -2.88 -10.99
CA ILE A 151 8.98 -2.75 -9.52
C ILE A 151 9.70 -3.98 -8.93
N LEU A 152 9.32 -5.18 -9.34
CA LEU A 152 9.96 -6.42 -8.89
C LEU A 152 11.45 -6.46 -9.27
N GLY A 153 11.79 -6.02 -10.50
CA GLY A 153 13.18 -5.89 -10.95
C GLY A 153 13.98 -4.89 -10.12
N LEU A 154 13.36 -3.77 -9.72
CA LEU A 154 13.99 -2.81 -8.81
C LEU A 154 14.30 -3.46 -7.46
N TYR A 155 13.33 -4.16 -6.86
CA TYR A 155 13.51 -4.81 -5.55
C TYR A 155 14.55 -5.94 -5.59
N ALA A 156 14.70 -6.65 -6.71
CA ALA A 156 15.69 -7.72 -6.87
C ALA A 156 17.14 -7.24 -6.68
N GLY A 157 17.41 -5.96 -6.93
CA GLY A 157 18.73 -5.34 -6.72
C GLY A 157 18.88 -4.66 -5.36
N LEU A 158 17.88 -4.74 -4.46
CA LEU A 158 17.91 -4.06 -3.17
C LEU A 158 18.35 -5.00 -2.04
N HIS A 159 18.94 -4.40 -1.01
CA HIS A 159 19.12 -4.97 0.30
C HIS A 159 18.34 -4.17 1.35
N PHE A 160 17.73 -4.88 2.31
CA PHE A 160 17.07 -4.22 3.45
C PHE A 160 18.11 -3.81 4.51
N LEU A 161 19.19 -4.60 4.65
CA LEU A 161 20.35 -4.28 5.48
C LEU A 161 21.38 -3.53 4.63
N ARG A 162 21.73 -2.32 5.02
CA ARG A 162 22.78 -1.51 4.36
C ARG A 162 24.16 -1.99 4.81
N SER A 163 25.18 -1.79 3.99
CA SER A 163 26.58 -2.13 4.29
C SER A 163 27.13 -1.48 5.56
N ASN A 164 26.55 -0.34 5.99
CA ASN A 164 26.90 0.32 7.23
C ASN A 164 26.11 -0.18 8.47
N GLY A 165 25.39 -1.29 8.36
CA GLY A 165 24.55 -1.86 9.42
C GLY A 165 23.21 -1.18 9.65
N GLY A 166 22.89 -0.10 8.91
CA GLY A 166 21.59 0.55 8.97
C GLY A 166 20.51 -0.17 8.15
N LEU A 167 19.25 0.15 8.41
CA LEU A 167 18.11 -0.39 7.66
C LEU A 167 17.78 0.49 6.45
N ASN A 168 17.38 -0.12 5.35
CA ASN A 168 16.78 0.58 4.22
C ASN A 168 15.28 0.80 4.51
N LEU A 169 14.95 1.96 5.05
CA LEU A 169 13.58 2.32 5.43
C LEU A 169 12.83 3.10 4.33
N LYS A 170 13.37 3.17 3.10
CA LYS A 170 12.66 3.75 1.98
C LYS A 170 11.41 2.92 1.71
N THR A 171 10.27 3.58 1.66
CA THR A 171 8.96 2.93 1.63
C THR A 171 8.56 2.51 0.20
N VAL A 172 7.63 1.56 0.11
CA VAL A 172 7.01 1.18 -1.16
C VAL A 172 6.32 2.37 -1.85
N VAL A 173 5.80 3.31 -1.08
CA VAL A 173 5.19 4.56 -1.57
C VAL A 173 6.23 5.39 -2.32
N GLU A 174 7.44 5.57 -1.74
CA GLU A 174 8.53 6.32 -2.38
C GLU A 174 8.99 5.63 -3.66
N TYR A 175 9.27 4.33 -3.64
CA TYR A 175 9.70 3.58 -4.82
C TYR A 175 8.66 3.63 -5.95
N THR A 176 7.39 3.40 -5.63
CA THR A 176 6.30 3.39 -6.62
C THR A 176 6.08 4.78 -7.19
N THR A 177 6.07 5.82 -6.34
CA THR A 177 5.87 7.20 -6.78
C THR A 177 7.01 7.70 -7.66
N GLU A 178 8.26 7.39 -7.33
CA GLU A 178 9.42 7.75 -8.16
C GLU A 178 9.35 7.09 -9.54
N LEU A 179 9.03 5.79 -9.60
CA LEU A 179 8.91 5.08 -10.87
C LEU A 179 7.77 5.65 -11.73
N LEU A 180 6.60 5.89 -11.14
CA LEU A 180 5.47 6.49 -11.85
C LEU A 180 5.76 7.93 -12.28
N SER A 181 6.48 8.71 -11.46
CA SER A 181 6.90 10.07 -11.81
C SER A 181 7.82 10.09 -13.03
N ALA A 182 8.76 9.14 -13.10
CA ALA A 182 9.61 8.97 -14.28
C ALA A 182 8.81 8.59 -15.54
N LYS A 183 7.60 8.04 -15.39
CA LYS A 183 6.67 7.67 -16.46
C LYS A 183 5.59 8.72 -16.73
N GLY A 184 5.66 9.89 -16.08
CA GLY A 184 4.77 11.02 -16.35
C GLY A 184 3.63 11.24 -15.36
N LEU A 185 3.64 10.60 -14.18
CA LEU A 185 2.70 10.93 -13.09
C LEU A 185 2.81 12.42 -12.72
N LYS A 186 1.69 13.09 -12.65
CA LYS A 186 1.60 14.52 -12.34
C LYS A 186 1.05 14.75 -10.93
N ASN A 187 1.38 15.92 -10.38
CA ASN A 187 0.85 16.39 -9.11
C ASN A 187 -0.52 17.08 -9.30
N VAL A 188 -1.57 16.30 -9.46
CA VAL A 188 -2.96 16.78 -9.66
C VAL A 188 -3.93 15.91 -8.87
N ASN A 189 -5.08 16.49 -8.48
CA ASN A 189 -6.16 15.77 -7.77
C ASN A 189 -7.20 15.19 -8.75
N GLU A 190 -6.72 14.68 -9.87
CA GLU A 190 -7.54 14.08 -10.93
C GLU A 190 -7.07 12.66 -11.21
N MET A 191 -7.95 11.84 -11.74
CA MET A 191 -7.55 10.51 -12.22
C MET A 191 -6.57 10.64 -13.38
N GLN A 192 -5.52 9.82 -13.35
CA GLN A 192 -4.50 9.73 -14.38
C GLN A 192 -4.32 8.29 -14.84
N CYS A 193 -3.96 8.08 -16.10
CA CYS A 193 -3.50 6.78 -16.57
C CYS A 193 -1.99 6.88 -16.84
N VAL A 194 -1.20 6.12 -16.09
CA VAL A 194 0.26 6.11 -16.20
C VAL A 194 0.74 4.67 -16.24
N ALA A 195 1.50 4.29 -17.26
CA ALA A 195 2.00 2.92 -17.46
C ALA A 195 0.89 1.86 -17.37
N ASP A 196 -0.24 2.10 -18.05
CA ASP A 196 -1.44 1.26 -18.09
C ASP A 196 -2.14 1.04 -16.74
N VAL A 197 -1.87 1.92 -15.75
CA VAL A 197 -2.48 1.91 -14.43
C VAL A 197 -3.25 3.21 -14.20
N TRP A 198 -4.51 3.09 -13.78
CA TRP A 198 -5.32 4.21 -13.34
C TRP A 198 -4.94 4.62 -11.92
N ILE A 199 -4.45 5.83 -11.77
CA ILE A 199 -4.08 6.41 -10.48
C ILE A 199 -5.23 7.28 -10.01
N TYR A 200 -5.86 6.88 -8.91
CA TYR A 200 -7.01 7.54 -8.33
C TYR A 200 -6.60 8.58 -7.29
N PRO A 201 -7.28 9.74 -7.23
CA PRO A 201 -7.09 10.75 -6.19
C PRO A 201 -7.32 10.18 -4.79
N LYS A 202 -6.77 10.86 -3.80
CA LYS A 202 -6.82 10.50 -2.38
C LYS A 202 -8.23 10.16 -1.88
N GLU A 203 -9.25 10.90 -2.30
CA GLU A 203 -10.63 10.74 -1.82
C GLU A 203 -11.20 9.34 -2.03
N TYR A 204 -10.68 8.57 -3.02
CA TYR A 204 -11.20 7.24 -3.32
C TYR A 204 -10.84 6.20 -2.25
N PHE A 205 -9.60 6.23 -1.71
CA PHE A 205 -9.07 5.16 -0.87
C PHE A 205 -8.48 5.64 0.46
N CYS A 206 -8.26 6.96 0.61
CA CYS A 206 -7.62 7.54 1.78
C CYS A 206 -8.30 8.84 2.22
N PRO A 207 -9.58 8.82 2.64
CA PRO A 207 -10.33 10.02 2.99
C PRO A 207 -9.86 10.70 4.28
N VAL A 208 -8.92 10.09 5.01
CA VAL A 208 -8.41 10.60 6.30
C VAL A 208 -7.31 11.64 6.08
N ASN A 209 -7.42 12.79 6.75
CA ASN A 209 -6.35 13.74 6.89
C ASN A 209 -5.53 13.41 8.16
N TYR A 210 -4.28 12.95 7.97
CA TYR A 210 -3.43 12.55 9.10
C TYR A 210 -3.01 13.67 10.05
N GLN A 211 -3.02 14.89 9.56
CA GLN A 211 -2.61 16.05 10.36
C GLN A 211 -3.72 16.48 11.31
N THR A 212 -4.97 16.47 10.82
CA THR A 212 -6.15 16.92 11.57
C THR A 212 -6.97 15.76 12.12
N ASN A 213 -6.77 14.51 11.66
CA ASN A 213 -7.64 13.35 11.87
C ASN A 213 -9.08 13.55 11.35
N GLU A 214 -9.30 14.52 10.52
CA GLU A 214 -10.59 14.72 9.85
C GLU A 214 -10.78 13.68 8.76
N MET A 215 -12.00 13.17 8.66
CA MET A 215 -12.40 12.21 7.63
C MET A 215 -13.34 12.90 6.66
N ASN A 216 -12.99 12.94 5.39
CA ASN A 216 -13.80 13.52 4.33
C ASN A 216 -14.30 12.42 3.39
N ILE A 217 -15.42 11.79 3.73
CA ILE A 217 -16.07 10.77 2.89
C ILE A 217 -16.90 11.47 1.83
N THR A 218 -16.65 11.14 0.56
CA THR A 218 -17.38 11.62 -0.61
C THR A 218 -18.11 10.45 -1.30
N ASP A 219 -18.92 10.76 -2.32
CA ASP A 219 -19.55 9.73 -3.15
C ASP A 219 -18.53 8.84 -3.90
N ASN A 220 -17.32 9.34 -4.09
CA ASN A 220 -16.22 8.64 -4.72
C ASN A 220 -15.48 7.70 -3.76
N THR A 221 -15.61 7.87 -2.45
CA THR A 221 -14.87 7.08 -1.47
C THR A 221 -15.29 5.61 -1.52
N ARG A 222 -14.31 4.72 -1.63
CA ARG A 222 -14.48 3.26 -1.71
C ARG A 222 -13.97 2.56 -0.47
N SER A 223 -12.87 3.07 0.11
CA SER A 223 -12.25 2.48 1.29
C SER A 223 -11.64 3.54 2.21
N ILE A 224 -11.34 3.12 3.43
CA ILE A 224 -10.67 3.91 4.46
C ILE A 224 -9.45 3.14 4.90
N HIS A 225 -8.26 3.71 4.73
CA HIS A 225 -7.04 3.16 5.30
C HIS A 225 -6.83 3.73 6.70
N HIS A 226 -6.82 2.84 7.70
CA HIS A 226 -6.77 3.24 9.11
C HIS A 226 -5.37 3.57 9.62
N TYR A 227 -4.33 3.21 8.85
CA TYR A 227 -2.92 3.42 9.25
C TYR A 227 -2.65 2.93 10.67
N ALA A 228 -3.10 1.71 10.93
CA ALA A 228 -2.92 1.05 12.23
C ALA A 228 -1.45 0.96 12.65
N ALA A 229 -0.54 1.13 11.66
CA ALA A 229 0.90 1.10 11.88
C ALA A 229 1.32 -0.15 12.68
N SER A 230 0.70 -1.30 12.35
CA SER A 230 0.96 -2.59 12.99
C SER A 230 2.44 -3.00 12.93
N TRP A 231 3.19 -2.39 12.01
CA TRP A 231 4.65 -2.53 11.86
C TRP A 231 5.47 -1.60 12.77
N HIS A 232 4.85 -0.62 13.43
CA HIS A 232 5.52 0.17 14.46
C HIS A 232 5.67 -0.67 15.72
N GLY A 233 6.90 -0.84 16.20
CA GLY A 233 7.14 -1.51 17.49
C GLY A 233 6.37 -0.80 18.62
N THR A 234 6.06 -1.54 19.68
CA THR A 234 5.29 -1.12 20.88
C THR A 234 5.69 0.29 21.39
N ARG A 235 6.96 0.64 21.26
CA ARG A 235 7.52 1.93 21.66
C ARG A 235 6.99 3.11 20.83
N GLN A 236 6.78 2.92 19.52
CA GLN A 236 6.25 3.98 18.64
C GLN A 236 4.74 4.14 18.82
N ILE A 237 4.04 3.03 19.07
CA ILE A 237 2.60 3.06 19.43
C ILE A 237 2.42 3.80 20.75
N LEU A 238 3.24 3.48 21.75
CA LEU A 238 3.22 4.15 23.05
C LEU A 238 3.54 5.65 22.91
N PHE A 239 4.53 6.01 22.08
CA PHE A 239 4.85 7.42 21.80
C PHE A 239 3.68 8.16 21.16
N LYS A 240 2.98 7.56 20.18
CA LYS A 240 1.76 8.14 19.58
C LYS A 240 0.64 8.32 20.62
N LEU A 241 0.43 7.35 21.51
CA LEU A 241 -0.55 7.44 22.59
C LEU A 241 -0.20 8.54 23.59
N VAL A 242 1.05 8.58 24.05
CA VAL A 242 1.55 9.61 24.98
C VAL A 242 1.46 10.98 24.34
N SER A 243 1.86 11.14 23.06
CA SER A 243 1.81 12.43 22.37
C SER A 243 0.39 12.97 22.17
N LYS A 244 -0.62 12.10 22.10
CA LYS A 244 -2.04 12.51 22.09
C LYS A 244 -2.52 13.07 23.44
N ILE A 245 -1.95 12.56 24.55
CA ILE A 245 -2.36 12.95 25.91
C ILE A 245 -1.61 14.20 26.38
N VAL A 246 -0.30 14.25 26.18
CA VAL A 246 0.58 15.30 26.75
C VAL A 246 1.17 16.27 25.73
N GLY A 247 0.86 16.12 24.46
CA GLY A 247 1.44 16.90 23.37
C GLY A 247 2.79 16.34 22.87
N LYS A 248 3.14 16.67 21.62
CA LYS A 248 4.33 16.13 20.94
C LYS A 248 5.65 16.51 21.65
N ASP A 249 5.78 17.75 22.13
CA ASP A 249 7.03 18.24 22.75
C ASP A 249 7.31 17.54 24.08
N VAL A 250 6.27 17.31 24.88
CA VAL A 250 6.40 16.57 26.15
C VAL A 250 6.67 15.10 25.89
N ALA A 251 6.03 14.50 24.89
CA ALA A 251 6.27 13.12 24.49
C ALA A 251 7.71 12.90 23.99
N HIS A 252 8.30 13.86 23.27
CA HIS A 252 9.72 13.83 22.88
C HIS A 252 10.66 13.87 24.08
N LYS A 253 10.39 14.71 25.08
CA LYS A 253 11.17 14.76 26.32
C LYS A 253 11.09 13.44 27.09
N ILE A 254 9.90 12.87 27.23
CA ILE A 254 9.69 11.55 27.87
C ILE A 254 10.44 10.47 27.11
N SER A 255 10.36 10.44 25.77
CA SER A 255 11.08 9.47 24.93
C SER A 255 12.61 9.58 25.06
N ALA A 256 13.14 10.79 25.19
CA ALA A 256 14.56 11.03 25.40
C ALA A 256 15.03 10.51 26.78
N ILE A 257 14.24 10.74 27.83
CA ILE A 257 14.51 10.25 29.19
C ILE A 257 14.50 8.70 29.21
N VAL A 258 13.51 8.07 28.59
CA VAL A 258 13.44 6.59 28.50
C VAL A 258 14.62 6.00 27.72
N LYS A 259 15.11 6.72 26.68
CA LYS A 259 16.34 6.32 25.96
C LYS A 259 17.57 6.38 26.85
N SER A 260 17.72 7.40 27.67
CA SER A 260 18.87 7.53 28.57
C SER A 260 18.91 6.43 29.64
N PHE A 261 17.77 5.98 30.15
CA PHE A 261 17.70 4.87 31.09
C PHE A 261 18.03 3.50 30.48
N ASN A 262 17.79 3.28 29.17
CA ASN A 262 18.13 2.03 28.48
C ASN A 262 19.58 1.95 27.97
N LEU A 263 20.36 3.05 28.07
CA LEU A 263 21.79 3.08 27.76
C LEU A 263 22.68 2.80 28.99
N ILE A 264 22.06 2.60 30.17
CA ILE A 264 22.75 2.33 31.44
C ILE A 264 22.63 0.84 31.86
N LYS A 265 22.16 -0.01 30.93
CA LYS A 265 22.17 -1.49 31.16
C LYS A 265 23.00 -2.18 30.11
#